data_9a440fa910731f87c72a89b48300766b
#
_entry.id   9a440fa910731f87c72a89b48300766b
#
_cell.length_a   1.000
_cell.length_b   1.000
_cell.length_c   1.000
_cell.angle_alpha   90.00
_cell.angle_beta   90.00
_cell.angle_gamma   90.00
#
_symmetry.space_group_name_H-M   'P 1'
#
loop_
_entity.id
_entity.type
_entity.pdbx_description
1 polymer ?
#
loop_
_entity_poly.entity_id
_entity_poly.type
_entity_poly.pdbx_seq_one_letter_code
_entity_poly.pdbx_strand_id
1 'polypeptide(L)'
;MNILKKISVAFVALLFVVGITANSDMSFRGMLGDDADTLTTATEPVDSPKINENSVVDEVVWVVGDEPILKSDVEATRLQGEAEGIRFSGDPDCSIPEQIALQKLFLHQAAIDSIEVSESEVITGIDEQINHWISLAGSREKLEEYRKQTITQMRQSMHDDFKNSQLIQKMKEELVKDIKVSPAQVRQYFKNLPSDSIPFVPTEVEVEILTNQPKISMEEINRVKDQLREFTDRVNKGETSFATLARLYSEDPGSARMGGEMDYVGRGMLDPAFANVAFNLTDPKKISKIVESEFGFHIIQLIDKRGDKIKCRHILLKPQVSQDAVDKAIARLDSIGDDIRAKKFSFEDAATVLSDDKDTRSNKGLMANYTQGGSRTSRFQMKDLPTEVARTIDTMKVGEISSPFTMINSKGKTTCAIVKLIKRVEGHRATITEDFQVMKDVVLAKEREKTLHDWVVDKIKRTYVRMNDRYKDCKFEYQGWIK
;
A
#
# COMPACT_ATOMS: atom_id res chain seq x y z
N MET A 1 -15.02 3.98 -28.78
CA MET A 1 -15.16 4.47 -27.41
C MET A 1 -15.72 3.43 -26.42
N ASN A 2 -16.02 2.19 -26.82
CA ASN A 2 -16.64 1.18 -25.96
C ASN A 2 -15.80 -0.08 -25.69
N ILE A 3 -14.66 -0.26 -26.34
CA ILE A 3 -13.83 -1.48 -26.20
C ILE A 3 -12.82 -1.31 -25.05
N LEU A 4 -12.20 -0.15 -24.90
CA LEU A 4 -11.25 0.13 -23.79
C LEU A 4 -11.93 0.21 -22.41
N LYS A 5 -13.19 0.66 -22.35
CA LYS A 5 -13.97 0.59 -21.09
C LYS A 5 -14.35 -0.84 -20.68
N LYS A 6 -14.49 -1.75 -21.65
CA LYS A 6 -14.79 -3.17 -21.36
C LYS A 6 -13.57 -3.95 -20.91
N ILE A 7 -12.38 -3.62 -21.42
CA ILE A 7 -11.12 -4.28 -21.03
C ILE A 7 -10.74 -3.90 -19.59
N SER A 8 -10.97 -2.66 -19.17
CA SER A 8 -10.65 -2.20 -17.81
C SER A 8 -11.58 -2.81 -16.75
N VAL A 9 -12.82 -3.16 -17.12
CA VAL A 9 -13.83 -3.70 -16.20
C VAL A 9 -13.69 -5.21 -16.03
N ALA A 10 -13.31 -5.95 -17.07
CA ALA A 10 -13.10 -7.41 -16.99
C ALA A 10 -11.88 -7.76 -16.11
N PHE A 11 -10.83 -6.93 -16.11
CA PHE A 11 -9.64 -7.16 -15.27
C PHE A 11 -9.89 -6.88 -13.79
N VAL A 12 -10.84 -6.01 -13.45
CA VAL A 12 -11.22 -5.70 -12.06
C VAL A 12 -12.10 -6.80 -11.47
N ALA A 13 -12.96 -7.44 -12.25
CA ALA A 13 -13.86 -8.50 -11.76
C ALA A 13 -13.15 -9.81 -11.40
N LEU A 14 -11.95 -10.07 -11.96
CA LEU A 14 -11.16 -11.28 -11.64
C LEU A 14 -10.20 -11.10 -10.47
N LEU A 15 -9.99 -9.86 -9.99
CA LEU A 15 -9.10 -9.52 -8.86
C LEU A 15 -9.79 -9.55 -7.49
N PHE A 16 -11.06 -9.94 -7.46
CA PHE A 16 -11.91 -9.82 -6.26
C PHE A 16 -11.63 -10.82 -5.13
N VAL A 17 -10.69 -11.71 -5.26
CA VAL A 17 -10.29 -12.63 -4.16
C VAL A 17 -8.86 -12.38 -3.69
N VAL A 18 -8.10 -11.50 -4.34
CA VAL A 18 -6.77 -11.14 -3.84
C VAL A 18 -6.60 -9.63 -3.83
N GLY A 19 -6.50 -9.16 -2.61
CA GLY A 19 -5.85 -7.95 -2.13
C GLY A 19 -5.51 -6.88 -3.13
N ILE A 20 -6.23 -5.82 -2.98
CA ILE A 20 -5.70 -4.46 -2.95
C ILE A 20 -4.23 -4.35 -3.35
N THR A 21 -3.98 -4.14 -4.64
CA THR A 21 -2.84 -3.34 -5.04
C THR A 21 -3.35 -1.99 -5.50
N ALA A 22 -3.06 -1.00 -4.68
CA ALA A 22 -2.90 0.42 -4.93
C ALA A 22 -3.71 1.02 -6.10
N ASN A 23 -4.79 1.63 -5.80
CA ASN A 23 -5.25 2.99 -6.14
C ASN A 23 -6.76 3.10 -5.88
N SER A 24 -7.10 3.32 -4.65
CA SER A 24 -8.33 4.03 -4.32
C SER A 24 -8.01 4.91 -3.12
N ASP A 25 -7.73 6.18 -3.43
CA ASP A 25 -8.08 7.27 -2.54
C ASP A 25 -9.60 7.26 -2.31
N MET A 26 -10.08 6.23 -1.64
CA MET A 26 -11.36 6.31 -0.98
C MET A 26 -11.09 6.80 0.43
N SER A 27 -11.30 8.09 0.60
CA SER A 27 -11.21 8.75 1.88
C SER A 27 -12.14 8.04 2.86
N PHE A 28 -11.55 7.38 3.81
CA PHE A 28 -12.18 6.83 5.02
C PHE A 28 -12.91 7.92 5.85
N ARG A 29 -12.85 9.17 5.39
CA ARG A 29 -13.45 10.35 6.01
C ARG A 29 -14.96 10.49 5.79
N GLY A 30 -15.55 9.74 4.87
CA GLY A 30 -16.97 9.83 4.53
C GLY A 30 -17.89 8.85 5.25
N MET A 31 -17.35 7.91 6.05
CA MET A 31 -18.15 6.89 6.73
C MET A 31 -18.26 7.05 8.26
N LEU A 32 -17.62 8.05 8.83
CA LEU A 32 -17.87 8.43 10.22
C LEU A 32 -18.89 9.56 10.20
N GLY A 33 -20.18 9.21 10.04
CA GLY A 33 -21.29 10.10 10.33
C GLY A 33 -21.27 10.41 11.82
N ASP A 34 -21.14 11.70 12.16
CA ASP A 34 -21.53 12.24 13.45
C ASP A 34 -23.04 12.06 13.62
N ASP A 35 -23.44 11.02 14.32
CA ASP A 35 -24.73 10.96 14.98
C ASP A 35 -24.58 10.26 16.32
N ALA A 36 -24.12 11.05 17.29
CA ALA A 36 -24.36 10.80 18.68
C ALA A 36 -25.62 11.58 19.04
N ASP A 37 -26.75 10.92 19.09
CA ASP A 37 -27.73 11.06 20.16
C ASP A 37 -28.97 10.21 19.89
N THR A 38 -29.42 9.66 20.97
CA THR A 38 -30.78 9.21 21.30
C THR A 38 -31.08 7.71 21.30
N LEU A 39 -31.33 7.32 22.52
CA LEU A 39 -32.49 6.56 23.05
C LEU A 39 -32.33 5.07 23.33
N THR A 40 -32.15 4.85 24.61
CA THR A 40 -32.75 3.74 25.38
C THR A 40 -34.20 3.47 25.02
N THR A 41 -34.44 2.32 24.41
CA THR A 41 -35.72 1.63 24.58
C THR A 41 -35.42 0.14 24.76
N ALA A 42 -35.86 -0.36 25.91
CA ALA A 42 -35.87 -1.78 26.23
C ALA A 42 -36.74 -2.49 25.19
N THR A 43 -36.16 -3.34 24.39
CA THR A 43 -36.88 -4.29 23.54
C THR A 43 -37.03 -5.58 24.30
N GLU A 44 -38.29 -5.97 24.46
CA GLU A 44 -38.71 -7.28 24.93
C GLU A 44 -38.03 -8.40 24.12
N PRO A 45 -37.82 -9.59 24.69
CA PRO A 45 -37.22 -10.70 23.96
C PRO A 45 -38.13 -11.09 22.79
N VAL A 46 -37.66 -10.84 21.58
CA VAL A 46 -38.33 -11.35 20.36
C VAL A 46 -38.21 -12.87 20.39
N ASP A 47 -39.35 -13.53 20.50
CA ASP A 47 -39.50 -14.99 20.44
C ASP A 47 -38.85 -15.47 19.11
N SER A 48 -37.83 -16.31 19.20
CA SER A 48 -37.12 -16.83 18.04
C SER A 48 -38.13 -17.57 17.16
N PRO A 49 -38.23 -17.29 15.86
CA PRO A 49 -39.17 -17.98 15.00
C PRO A 49 -38.92 -19.48 15.05
N LYS A 50 -39.94 -20.26 15.41
CA LYS A 50 -39.86 -21.73 15.39
C LYS A 50 -39.59 -22.18 13.97
N ILE A 51 -38.35 -22.62 13.71
CA ILE A 51 -37.94 -23.19 12.43
C ILE A 51 -38.68 -24.48 12.24
N ASN A 52 -39.45 -24.62 11.16
CA ASN A 52 -40.09 -25.86 10.78
C ASN A 52 -39.00 -26.89 10.42
N GLU A 53 -39.01 -28.07 11.03
CA GLU A 53 -38.00 -29.13 10.79
C GLU A 53 -37.93 -29.55 9.31
N ASN A 54 -38.94 -29.26 8.50
CA ASN A 54 -38.95 -29.46 7.05
C ASN A 54 -38.58 -28.21 6.24
N SER A 55 -38.11 -27.13 6.86
CA SER A 55 -37.67 -25.95 6.12
C SER A 55 -36.34 -26.18 5.45
N VAL A 56 -36.22 -25.77 4.18
CA VAL A 56 -34.95 -25.78 3.46
C VAL A 56 -34.01 -24.78 4.13
N VAL A 57 -32.95 -25.28 4.77
CA VAL A 57 -31.95 -24.45 5.46
C VAL A 57 -31.09 -23.70 4.46
N ASP A 58 -30.70 -24.38 3.34
CA ASP A 58 -29.95 -23.78 2.24
C ASP A 58 -30.25 -24.53 0.92
N GLU A 59 -29.93 -23.94 -0.21
CA GLU A 59 -30.20 -24.50 -1.54
C GLU A 59 -28.92 -24.61 -2.35
N VAL A 60 -28.68 -25.80 -2.94
CA VAL A 60 -27.61 -25.97 -3.92
C VAL A 60 -28.06 -25.34 -5.23
N VAL A 61 -27.41 -24.23 -5.61
CA VAL A 61 -27.74 -23.47 -6.82
C VAL A 61 -26.95 -23.95 -8.03
N TRP A 62 -25.67 -24.34 -7.84
CA TRP A 62 -24.82 -24.95 -8.85
C TRP A 62 -24.00 -26.09 -8.25
N VAL A 63 -23.53 -26.99 -9.11
CA VAL A 63 -22.52 -27.99 -8.81
C VAL A 63 -21.47 -27.92 -9.90
N VAL A 64 -20.19 -27.79 -9.54
CA VAL A 64 -19.05 -27.76 -10.45
C VAL A 64 -18.06 -28.86 -10.05
N GLY A 65 -17.95 -29.89 -10.86
CA GLY A 65 -17.26 -31.11 -10.44
C GLY A 65 -17.97 -31.74 -9.26
N ASP A 66 -17.26 -31.89 -8.14
CA ASP A 66 -17.80 -32.42 -6.87
C ASP A 66 -18.15 -31.30 -5.86
N GLU A 67 -17.99 -30.03 -6.24
CA GLU A 67 -18.15 -28.89 -5.37
C GLU A 67 -19.54 -28.24 -5.55
N PRO A 68 -20.40 -28.25 -4.51
CA PRO A 68 -21.65 -27.51 -4.54
C PRO A 68 -21.40 -26.02 -4.30
N ILE A 69 -22.25 -25.18 -4.90
CA ILE A 69 -22.37 -23.76 -4.64
C ILE A 69 -23.74 -23.56 -4.00
N LEU A 70 -23.75 -22.99 -2.81
CA LEU A 70 -24.98 -22.78 -2.06
C LEU A 70 -25.55 -21.38 -2.33
N LYS A 71 -26.84 -21.23 -2.11
CA LYS A 71 -27.49 -19.92 -2.18
C LYS A 71 -26.91 -18.96 -1.16
N SER A 72 -26.57 -19.45 0.04
CA SER A 72 -25.90 -18.69 1.08
C SER A 72 -24.54 -18.13 0.63
N ASP A 73 -23.77 -18.89 -0.16
CA ASP A 73 -22.47 -18.43 -0.70
C ASP A 73 -22.68 -17.24 -1.64
N VAL A 74 -23.71 -17.32 -2.49
CA VAL A 74 -24.04 -16.24 -3.43
C VAL A 74 -24.47 -14.97 -2.70
N GLU A 75 -25.34 -15.11 -1.68
CA GLU A 75 -25.80 -13.96 -0.90
C GLU A 75 -24.70 -13.36 -0.03
N ALA A 76 -23.83 -14.19 0.57
CA ALA A 76 -22.68 -13.71 1.32
C ALA A 76 -21.73 -12.90 0.43
N THR A 77 -21.42 -13.40 -0.77
CA THR A 77 -20.60 -12.69 -1.76
C THR A 77 -21.24 -11.37 -2.21
N ARG A 78 -22.56 -11.35 -2.40
CA ARG A 78 -23.33 -10.16 -2.74
C ARG A 78 -23.21 -9.09 -1.65
N LEU A 79 -23.53 -9.47 -0.39
CA LEU A 79 -23.52 -8.57 0.76
C LEU A 79 -22.11 -8.00 1.01
N GLN A 80 -21.09 -8.84 0.87
CA GLN A 80 -19.72 -8.39 0.99
C GLN A 80 -19.38 -7.38 -0.10
N GLY A 81 -19.70 -7.69 -1.37
CA GLY A 81 -19.44 -6.78 -2.49
C GLY A 81 -20.15 -5.44 -2.33
N GLU A 82 -21.40 -5.43 -1.89
CA GLU A 82 -22.15 -4.20 -1.61
C GLU A 82 -21.52 -3.39 -0.47
N ALA A 83 -21.10 -4.05 0.61
CA ALA A 83 -20.41 -3.39 1.73
C ALA A 83 -19.08 -2.76 1.33
N GLU A 84 -18.39 -3.34 0.35
CA GLU A 84 -17.13 -2.84 -0.22
C GLU A 84 -17.35 -1.85 -1.37
N GLY A 85 -18.61 -1.54 -1.72
CA GLY A 85 -18.96 -0.61 -2.80
C GLY A 85 -18.65 -1.11 -4.21
N ILE A 86 -18.60 -2.44 -4.38
CA ILE A 86 -18.27 -3.10 -5.63
C ILE A 86 -19.45 -3.03 -6.59
N ARG A 87 -19.16 -2.68 -7.82
CA ARG A 87 -20.14 -2.76 -8.92
C ARG A 87 -19.93 -4.06 -9.68
N PHE A 88 -20.82 -5.00 -9.50
CA PHE A 88 -20.85 -6.22 -10.29
C PHE A 88 -21.05 -5.92 -11.78
N SER A 89 -20.37 -6.68 -12.64
CA SER A 89 -20.53 -6.58 -14.08
C SER A 89 -21.77 -7.38 -14.51
N GLY A 90 -22.76 -6.70 -15.06
CA GLY A 90 -24.02 -7.34 -15.46
C GLY A 90 -25.00 -7.55 -14.31
N ASP A 91 -25.85 -8.57 -14.45
CA ASP A 91 -26.81 -8.98 -13.41
C ASP A 91 -26.10 -9.74 -12.29
N PRO A 92 -26.10 -9.23 -11.03
CA PRO A 92 -25.46 -9.91 -9.91
C PRO A 92 -25.99 -11.34 -9.67
N ASP A 93 -27.26 -11.60 -9.97
CA ASP A 93 -27.86 -12.93 -9.85
C ASP A 93 -27.27 -13.95 -10.79
N CYS A 94 -26.67 -13.52 -11.89
CA CYS A 94 -25.97 -14.35 -12.85
C CYS A 94 -24.45 -14.33 -12.67
N SER A 95 -23.87 -13.16 -12.44
CA SER A 95 -22.40 -12.97 -12.41
C SER A 95 -21.75 -13.51 -11.14
N ILE A 96 -22.42 -13.41 -9.98
CA ILE A 96 -21.86 -13.92 -8.73
C ILE A 96 -21.74 -15.46 -8.73
N PRO A 97 -22.81 -16.22 -9.06
CA PRO A 97 -22.69 -17.68 -9.17
C PRO A 97 -21.64 -18.12 -10.19
N GLU A 98 -21.53 -17.45 -11.34
CA GLU A 98 -20.48 -17.72 -12.34
C GLU A 98 -19.09 -17.49 -11.76
N GLN A 99 -18.87 -16.39 -11.03
CA GLN A 99 -17.60 -16.09 -10.39
C GLN A 99 -17.19 -17.16 -9.37
N ILE A 100 -18.13 -17.61 -8.53
CA ILE A 100 -17.87 -18.70 -7.57
C ILE A 100 -17.57 -20.00 -8.32
N ALA A 101 -18.31 -20.31 -9.39
CA ALA A 101 -18.08 -21.50 -10.22
C ALA A 101 -16.67 -21.49 -10.86
N LEU A 102 -16.20 -20.32 -11.32
CA LEU A 102 -14.83 -20.16 -11.85
C LEU A 102 -13.77 -20.41 -10.77
N GLN A 103 -13.98 -19.89 -9.56
CA GLN A 103 -13.06 -20.16 -8.44
C GLN A 103 -12.96 -21.65 -8.14
N LYS A 104 -14.10 -22.35 -8.09
CA LYS A 104 -14.15 -23.80 -7.89
C LYS A 104 -13.40 -24.56 -9.00
N LEU A 105 -13.53 -24.15 -10.28
CA LEU A 105 -12.77 -24.75 -11.39
C LEU A 105 -11.26 -24.61 -11.21
N PHE A 106 -10.77 -23.45 -10.81
CA PHE A 106 -9.33 -23.21 -10.59
C PHE A 106 -8.83 -23.99 -9.39
N LEU A 107 -9.56 -24.02 -8.27
CA LEU A 107 -9.19 -24.80 -7.07
C LEU A 107 -9.15 -26.31 -7.37
N HIS A 108 -10.14 -26.83 -8.09
CA HIS A 108 -10.16 -28.20 -8.50
C HIS A 108 -8.95 -28.56 -9.37
N GLN A 109 -8.56 -27.69 -10.32
CA GLN A 109 -7.37 -27.89 -11.13
C GLN A 109 -6.10 -27.79 -10.31
N ALA A 110 -6.00 -26.81 -9.41
CA ALA A 110 -4.85 -26.65 -8.51
C ALA A 110 -4.59 -27.93 -7.68
N ALA A 111 -5.66 -28.58 -7.22
CA ALA A 111 -5.57 -29.85 -6.51
C ALA A 111 -5.05 -30.98 -7.41
N ILE A 112 -5.55 -31.08 -8.68
CA ILE A 112 -5.07 -32.06 -9.65
C ILE A 112 -3.59 -31.86 -9.97
N ASP A 113 -3.16 -30.63 -10.17
CA ASP A 113 -1.78 -30.27 -10.53
C ASP A 113 -0.84 -30.19 -9.31
N SER A 114 -1.35 -30.54 -8.10
CA SER A 114 -0.59 -30.52 -6.84
C SER A 114 0.06 -29.15 -6.56
N ILE A 115 -0.66 -28.08 -6.84
CA ILE A 115 -0.20 -26.73 -6.51
C ILE A 115 -0.40 -26.50 -5.01
N GLU A 116 0.66 -26.11 -4.33
CA GLU A 116 0.65 -25.90 -2.88
C GLU A 116 0.97 -24.45 -2.52
N VAL A 117 0.38 -24.00 -1.42
CA VAL A 117 0.70 -22.73 -0.73
C VAL A 117 1.11 -23.10 0.68
N SER A 118 2.30 -22.66 1.08
CA SER A 118 2.79 -22.96 2.43
C SER A 118 2.01 -22.16 3.49
N GLU A 119 1.87 -22.75 4.67
CA GLU A 119 1.22 -22.10 5.80
C GLU A 119 1.89 -20.77 6.17
N SER A 120 3.22 -20.70 6.01
CA SER A 120 3.98 -19.45 6.24
C SER A 120 3.60 -18.35 5.26
N GLU A 121 3.39 -18.68 3.98
CA GLU A 121 2.92 -17.69 2.97
C GLU A 121 1.53 -17.16 3.33
N VAL A 122 0.63 -18.05 3.76
CA VAL A 122 -0.74 -17.68 4.17
C VAL A 122 -0.72 -16.74 5.36
N ILE A 123 -0.01 -17.12 6.43
CA ILE A 123 0.06 -16.30 7.65
C ILE A 123 0.71 -14.94 7.38
N THR A 124 1.81 -14.91 6.61
CA THR A 124 2.52 -13.67 6.28
C THR A 124 1.62 -12.73 5.49
N GLY A 125 0.93 -13.23 4.47
CA GLY A 125 0.07 -12.39 3.64
C GLY A 125 -1.15 -11.88 4.40
N ILE A 126 -1.75 -12.69 5.27
CA ILE A 126 -2.85 -12.23 6.15
C ILE A 126 -2.35 -11.15 7.10
N ASP A 127 -1.15 -11.31 7.68
CA ASP A 127 -0.58 -10.32 8.58
C ASP A 127 -0.26 -9.00 7.86
N GLU A 128 0.24 -9.04 6.64
CA GLU A 128 0.43 -7.86 5.81
C GLU A 128 -0.89 -7.14 5.53
N GLN A 129 -1.93 -7.88 5.19
CA GLN A 129 -3.27 -7.33 4.95
C GLN A 129 -3.87 -6.68 6.20
N ILE A 130 -3.76 -7.36 7.35
CA ILE A 130 -4.25 -6.82 8.63
C ILE A 130 -3.45 -5.59 9.04
N ASN A 131 -2.12 -5.59 8.87
CA ASN A 131 -1.27 -4.43 9.16
C ASN A 131 -1.63 -3.24 8.26
N HIS A 132 -1.95 -3.48 7.00
CA HIS A 132 -2.46 -2.45 6.10
C HIS A 132 -3.79 -1.86 6.62
N TRP A 133 -4.74 -2.69 7.02
CA TRP A 133 -6.00 -2.22 7.62
C TRP A 133 -5.80 -1.46 8.94
N ILE A 134 -4.87 -1.91 9.79
CA ILE A 134 -4.50 -1.18 11.01
C ILE A 134 -3.98 0.21 10.67
N SER A 135 -3.14 0.32 9.64
CA SER A 135 -2.61 1.61 9.17
C SER A 135 -3.74 2.55 8.69
N LEU A 136 -4.71 2.03 7.95
CA LEU A 136 -5.88 2.80 7.48
C LEU A 136 -6.81 3.20 8.64
N ALA A 137 -7.07 2.29 9.59
CA ALA A 137 -7.91 2.55 10.76
C ALA A 137 -7.23 3.47 11.79
N GLY A 138 -5.90 3.59 11.71
CA GLY A 138 -5.07 4.38 12.62
C GLY A 138 -4.67 3.67 13.91
N SER A 139 -5.31 2.55 14.29
CA SER A 139 -4.86 1.65 15.36
C SER A 139 -5.53 0.28 15.29
N ARG A 140 -4.94 -0.69 15.99
CA ARG A 140 -5.47 -2.04 16.13
C ARG A 140 -6.85 -2.05 16.80
N GLU A 141 -7.01 -1.31 17.89
CA GLU A 141 -8.24 -1.24 18.67
C GLU A 141 -9.40 -0.70 17.83
N LYS A 142 -9.13 0.34 17.01
CA LYS A 142 -10.13 0.88 16.09
C LYS A 142 -10.52 -0.10 15.00
N LEU A 143 -9.56 -0.88 14.48
CA LEU A 143 -9.85 -1.92 13.52
C LEU A 143 -10.72 -3.03 14.16
N GLU A 144 -10.36 -3.48 15.38
CA GLU A 144 -11.12 -4.50 16.13
C GLU A 144 -12.54 -4.00 16.47
N GLU A 145 -12.68 -2.74 16.88
CA GLU A 145 -13.97 -2.09 17.14
C GLU A 145 -14.84 -1.99 15.86
N TYR A 146 -14.24 -1.52 14.77
CA TYR A 146 -14.93 -1.39 13.48
C TYR A 146 -15.38 -2.75 12.92
N ARG A 147 -14.49 -3.74 12.94
CA ARG A 147 -14.77 -5.09 12.44
C ARG A 147 -15.56 -5.95 13.41
N LYS A 148 -15.71 -5.52 14.67
CA LYS A 148 -16.31 -6.28 15.78
C LYS A 148 -15.67 -7.67 15.95
N GLN A 149 -14.40 -7.78 15.64
CA GLN A 149 -13.57 -8.99 15.69
C GLN A 149 -12.18 -8.66 16.18
N THR A 150 -11.59 -9.56 16.98
CA THR A 150 -10.18 -9.45 17.34
C THR A 150 -9.28 -9.80 16.14
N ILE A 151 -8.04 -9.34 16.14
CA ILE A 151 -7.05 -9.70 15.10
C ILE A 151 -6.92 -11.22 14.95
N THR A 152 -6.98 -11.96 16.07
CA THR A 152 -6.91 -13.42 16.05
C THR A 152 -8.12 -14.04 15.31
N GLN A 153 -9.31 -13.52 15.57
CA GLN A 153 -10.52 -13.95 14.87
C GLN A 153 -10.49 -13.58 13.39
N MET A 154 -9.97 -12.38 13.05
CA MET A 154 -9.79 -11.98 11.65
C MET A 154 -8.82 -12.92 10.91
N ARG A 155 -7.66 -13.24 11.52
CA ARG A 155 -6.72 -14.22 10.94
C ARG A 155 -7.40 -15.55 10.67
N GLN A 156 -8.16 -16.05 11.64
CA GLN A 156 -8.83 -17.34 11.55
C GLN A 156 -9.93 -17.34 10.49
N SER A 157 -10.73 -16.27 10.39
CA SER A 157 -11.79 -16.17 9.38
C SER A 157 -11.25 -15.95 7.96
N MET A 158 -10.09 -15.31 7.81
CA MET A 158 -9.47 -15.06 6.51
C MET A 158 -8.62 -16.21 5.97
N HIS A 159 -8.27 -17.17 6.82
CA HIS A 159 -7.26 -18.18 6.51
C HIS A 159 -7.58 -18.96 5.24
N ASP A 160 -8.76 -19.59 5.18
CA ASP A 160 -9.13 -20.45 4.07
C ASP A 160 -9.38 -19.68 2.78
N ASP A 161 -10.00 -18.50 2.89
CA ASP A 161 -10.22 -17.61 1.74
C ASP A 161 -8.89 -17.11 1.16
N PHE A 162 -7.96 -16.71 2.03
CA PHE A 162 -6.64 -16.27 1.60
C PHE A 162 -5.86 -17.42 0.95
N LYS A 163 -5.86 -18.61 1.56
CA LYS A 163 -5.24 -19.81 0.99
C LYS A 163 -5.81 -20.15 -0.37
N ASN A 164 -7.12 -20.19 -0.50
CA ASN A 164 -7.81 -20.48 -1.76
C ASN A 164 -7.46 -19.44 -2.85
N SER A 165 -7.43 -18.16 -2.49
CA SER A 165 -7.05 -17.10 -3.43
C SER A 165 -5.60 -17.25 -3.92
N GLN A 166 -4.67 -17.60 -3.03
CA GLN A 166 -3.28 -17.86 -3.41
C GLN A 166 -3.15 -19.10 -4.31
N LEU A 167 -3.90 -20.17 -4.03
CA LEU A 167 -3.95 -21.37 -4.90
C LEU A 167 -4.45 -21.00 -6.31
N ILE A 168 -5.53 -20.24 -6.41
CA ILE A 168 -6.09 -19.76 -7.68
C ILE A 168 -5.06 -18.91 -8.44
N GLN A 169 -4.38 -18.01 -7.73
CA GLN A 169 -3.37 -17.15 -8.34
C GLN A 169 -2.19 -17.97 -8.88
N LYS A 170 -1.63 -18.86 -8.07
CA LYS A 170 -0.54 -19.78 -8.50
C LYS A 170 -0.98 -20.66 -9.67
N MET A 171 -2.22 -21.15 -9.66
CA MET A 171 -2.76 -21.93 -10.79
C MET A 171 -2.81 -21.11 -12.08
N LYS A 172 -3.31 -19.86 -12.02
CA LYS A 172 -3.33 -18.96 -13.17
C LYS A 172 -1.93 -18.65 -13.68
N GLU A 173 -0.98 -18.41 -12.79
CA GLU A 173 0.43 -18.19 -13.14
C GLU A 173 1.04 -19.41 -13.83
N GLU A 174 0.77 -20.60 -13.32
CA GLU A 174 1.25 -21.85 -13.90
C GLU A 174 0.74 -22.04 -15.33
N LEU A 175 -0.54 -21.76 -15.59
CA LEU A 175 -1.16 -21.85 -16.92
C LEU A 175 -0.53 -20.91 -17.96
N VAL A 176 0.02 -19.78 -17.52
CA VAL A 176 0.54 -18.73 -18.42
C VAL A 176 2.05 -18.52 -18.34
N LYS A 177 2.77 -19.30 -17.53
CA LYS A 177 4.22 -19.12 -17.28
C LYS A 177 5.07 -19.22 -18.54
N ASP A 178 4.69 -20.12 -19.46
CA ASP A 178 5.45 -20.41 -20.68
C ASP A 178 5.08 -19.52 -21.85
N ILE A 179 4.09 -18.61 -21.72
CA ILE A 179 3.68 -17.74 -22.79
C ILE A 179 4.76 -16.71 -23.05
N LYS A 180 5.22 -16.68 -24.30
CA LYS A 180 6.23 -15.76 -24.79
C LYS A 180 5.69 -15.02 -26.02
N VAL A 181 6.02 -13.76 -26.12
CA VAL A 181 5.63 -12.93 -27.23
C VAL A 181 6.87 -12.50 -28.02
N SER A 182 6.85 -12.80 -29.32
CA SER A 182 7.93 -12.42 -30.23
C SER A 182 7.82 -10.95 -30.68
N PRO A 183 8.92 -10.31 -31.11
CA PRO A 183 8.88 -8.96 -31.65
C PRO A 183 7.97 -8.83 -32.90
N ALA A 184 7.79 -9.91 -33.66
CA ALA A 184 6.90 -9.91 -34.82
C ALA A 184 5.42 -9.83 -34.40
N GLN A 185 5.03 -10.56 -33.35
CA GLN A 185 3.68 -10.51 -32.78
C GLN A 185 3.36 -9.12 -32.23
N VAL A 186 4.32 -8.50 -31.51
CA VAL A 186 4.14 -7.12 -31.00
C VAL A 186 3.89 -6.15 -32.16
N ARG A 187 4.75 -6.17 -33.19
CA ARG A 187 4.55 -5.31 -34.38
C ARG A 187 3.22 -5.56 -35.06
N GLN A 188 2.84 -6.82 -35.25
CA GLN A 188 1.57 -7.19 -35.91
C GLN A 188 0.36 -6.72 -35.08
N TYR A 189 0.41 -6.84 -33.76
CA TYR A 189 -0.68 -6.42 -32.88
C TYR A 189 -0.97 -4.91 -33.01
N PHE A 190 0.08 -4.09 -32.95
CA PHE A 190 -0.08 -2.63 -33.02
C PHE A 190 -0.22 -2.05 -34.40
N LYS A 191 0.10 -2.82 -35.45
CA LYS A 191 0.09 -2.32 -36.85
C LYS A 191 -1.23 -1.71 -37.29
N ASN A 192 -2.34 -2.28 -36.86
CA ASN A 192 -3.69 -1.92 -37.30
C ASN A 192 -4.53 -1.27 -36.19
N LEU A 193 -3.92 -0.94 -35.04
CA LEU A 193 -4.64 -0.30 -33.95
C LEU A 193 -4.75 1.23 -34.21
N PRO A 194 -5.90 1.83 -33.89
CA PRO A 194 -6.02 3.28 -33.81
C PRO A 194 -5.01 3.88 -32.85
N SER A 195 -4.54 5.09 -33.14
CA SER A 195 -3.52 5.75 -32.29
C SER A 195 -3.94 5.96 -30.83
N ASP A 196 -5.24 6.12 -30.59
CA ASP A 196 -5.81 6.25 -29.23
C ASP A 196 -5.80 4.94 -28.43
N SER A 197 -5.65 3.80 -29.11
CA SER A 197 -5.52 2.46 -28.51
C SER A 197 -4.06 2.07 -28.21
N ILE A 198 -3.09 2.87 -28.66
CA ILE A 198 -1.68 2.67 -28.33
C ILE A 198 -1.43 3.17 -26.91
N PRO A 199 -0.71 2.43 -26.06
CA PRO A 199 -0.40 2.86 -24.71
C PRO A 199 0.24 4.25 -24.69
N PHE A 200 -0.15 5.06 -23.71
CA PHE A 200 0.50 6.33 -23.46
C PHE A 200 1.61 6.12 -22.42
N VAL A 201 2.83 6.50 -22.80
CA VAL A 201 3.98 6.54 -21.91
C VAL A 201 4.02 7.93 -21.28
N PRO A 202 3.86 8.06 -19.97
CA PRO A 202 3.91 9.37 -19.32
C PRO A 202 5.31 9.97 -19.41
N THR A 203 5.40 11.30 -19.21
CA THR A 203 6.69 11.99 -19.13
C THR A 203 7.59 11.34 -18.09
N GLU A 204 8.79 10.96 -18.49
CA GLU A 204 9.84 10.41 -17.64
C GLU A 204 11.02 11.38 -17.57
N VAL A 205 11.60 11.48 -16.38
CA VAL A 205 12.74 12.35 -16.12
C VAL A 205 13.84 11.62 -15.36
N GLU A 206 15.09 12.07 -15.56
CA GLU A 206 16.24 11.69 -14.75
C GLU A 206 16.78 12.97 -14.11
N VAL A 207 16.98 12.94 -12.79
CA VAL A 207 17.29 14.12 -11.98
C VAL A 207 18.47 13.84 -11.07
N GLU A 208 19.40 14.75 -11.03
CA GLU A 208 20.42 14.84 -9.98
C GLU A 208 19.99 15.83 -8.92
N ILE A 209 20.27 15.53 -7.65
CA ILE A 209 19.97 16.37 -6.50
C ILE A 209 21.20 16.58 -5.64
N LEU A 210 21.40 17.80 -5.17
CA LEU A 210 22.35 18.15 -4.14
C LEU A 210 21.60 18.78 -2.98
N THR A 211 21.76 18.22 -1.80
CA THR A 211 21.03 18.64 -0.61
C THR A 211 21.95 19.29 0.42
N ASN A 212 21.43 20.27 1.14
CA ASN A 212 22.06 20.82 2.32
C ASN A 212 21.03 20.87 3.46
N GLN A 213 21.30 20.14 4.53
CA GLN A 213 20.43 20.13 5.70
C GLN A 213 20.75 21.33 6.58
N PRO A 214 19.78 22.24 6.83
CA PRO A 214 19.99 23.36 7.73
C PRO A 214 20.37 22.88 9.13
N LYS A 215 21.39 23.51 9.73
CA LYS A 215 21.85 23.11 11.07
C LYS A 215 20.90 23.62 12.13
N ILE A 216 20.46 22.71 13.00
CA ILE A 216 19.67 23.04 14.15
C ILE A 216 20.56 23.71 15.20
N SER A 217 20.12 24.81 15.77
CA SER A 217 20.91 25.54 16.79
C SER A 217 20.96 24.74 18.09
N MET A 218 22.07 24.90 18.83
CA MET A 218 22.20 24.28 20.16
C MET A 218 21.17 24.83 21.16
N GLU A 219 20.73 26.06 20.99
CA GLU A 219 19.67 26.67 21.79
C GLU A 219 18.35 25.91 21.61
N GLU A 220 17.98 25.59 20.37
CA GLU A 220 16.75 24.85 20.07
C GLU A 220 16.85 23.41 20.60
N ILE A 221 18.00 22.76 20.41
CA ILE A 221 18.24 21.41 20.97
C ILE A 221 18.09 21.43 22.51
N ASN A 222 18.65 22.45 23.17
CA ASN A 222 18.53 22.56 24.63
C ASN A 222 17.09 22.87 25.03
N ARG A 223 16.37 23.74 24.31
CA ARG A 223 14.97 24.03 24.56
C ARG A 223 14.12 22.75 24.54
N VAL A 224 14.29 21.93 23.51
CA VAL A 224 13.56 20.63 23.40
C VAL A 224 13.93 19.69 24.53
N LYS A 225 15.23 19.57 24.89
CA LYS A 225 15.68 18.75 25.99
C LYS A 225 15.14 19.25 27.34
N ASP A 226 15.10 20.54 27.56
CA ASP A 226 14.57 21.13 28.79
C ASP A 226 13.05 20.90 28.91
N GLN A 227 12.33 21.00 27.81
CA GLN A 227 10.90 20.68 27.77
C GLN A 227 10.62 19.21 28.10
N LEU A 228 11.42 18.28 27.58
CA LEU A 228 11.31 16.86 27.95
C LEU A 228 11.66 16.59 29.42
N ARG A 229 12.63 17.33 29.99
CA ARG A 229 12.95 17.26 31.43
C ARG A 229 11.76 17.77 32.26
N GLU A 230 11.17 18.91 31.88
CA GLU A 230 9.98 19.44 32.52
C GLU A 230 8.84 18.41 32.51
N PHE A 231 8.59 17.77 31.36
CA PHE A 231 7.56 16.73 31.26
C PHE A 231 7.84 15.57 32.22
N THR A 232 9.09 15.14 32.30
CA THR A 232 9.51 14.08 33.23
C THR A 232 9.26 14.48 34.68
N ASP A 233 9.61 15.72 35.06
CA ASP A 233 9.41 16.24 36.39
C ASP A 233 7.93 16.36 36.79
N ARG A 234 7.08 16.84 35.86
CA ARG A 234 5.63 16.95 36.08
C ARG A 234 4.95 15.60 36.29
N VAL A 235 5.38 14.58 35.53
CA VAL A 235 4.86 13.21 35.70
C VAL A 235 5.34 12.62 37.03
N ASN A 236 6.62 12.78 37.36
CA ASN A 236 7.20 12.26 38.61
C ASN A 236 6.58 12.91 39.86
N LYS A 237 6.18 14.19 39.79
CA LYS A 237 5.46 14.89 40.86
C LYS A 237 3.97 14.55 40.93
N GLY A 238 3.45 13.78 39.95
CA GLY A 238 2.03 13.45 39.87
C GLY A 238 1.11 14.58 39.41
N GLU A 239 1.67 15.66 38.87
CA GLU A 239 0.90 16.82 38.38
C GLU A 239 0.07 16.47 37.11
N THR A 240 0.55 15.52 36.36
CA THR A 240 -0.11 15.05 35.12
C THR A 240 0.32 13.63 34.77
N SER A 241 -0.42 12.96 33.87
CA SER A 241 -0.03 11.65 33.39
C SER A 241 0.89 11.75 32.16
N PHE A 242 1.77 10.76 31.98
CA PHE A 242 2.59 10.64 30.78
C PHE A 242 1.74 10.63 29.50
N ALA A 243 0.63 9.88 29.52
CA ALA A 243 -0.28 9.78 28.39
C ALA A 243 -0.94 11.12 28.02
N THR A 244 -1.26 11.96 29.02
CA THR A 244 -1.81 13.30 28.76
C THR A 244 -0.78 14.20 28.06
N LEU A 245 0.47 14.20 28.54
CA LEU A 245 1.55 14.97 27.90
C LEU A 245 1.85 14.46 26.50
N ALA A 246 1.83 13.15 26.29
CA ALA A 246 2.02 12.57 24.97
C ALA A 246 0.93 13.01 23.98
N ARG A 247 -0.35 13.01 24.38
CA ARG A 247 -1.44 13.51 23.52
C ARG A 247 -1.34 14.98 23.18
N LEU A 248 -0.85 15.78 24.09
CA LEU A 248 -0.79 17.25 23.91
C LEU A 248 0.46 17.70 23.14
N TYR A 249 1.58 17.02 23.34
CA TYR A 249 2.88 17.55 22.93
C TYR A 249 3.72 16.60 22.08
N SER A 250 3.41 15.28 22.05
CA SER A 250 4.21 14.37 21.24
C SER A 250 4.01 14.64 19.75
N GLU A 251 5.13 14.78 19.04
CA GLU A 251 5.18 14.93 17.58
C GLU A 251 5.30 13.59 16.83
N ASP A 252 5.07 12.47 17.54
CA ASP A 252 4.97 11.16 16.90
C ASP A 252 3.55 10.92 16.36
N PRO A 253 3.36 10.88 15.03
CA PRO A 253 2.02 10.74 14.46
C PRO A 253 1.39 9.36 14.75
N GLY A 254 2.21 8.35 15.00
CA GLY A 254 1.77 6.98 15.23
C GLY A 254 1.19 6.73 16.62
N SER A 255 1.76 7.37 17.66
CA SER A 255 1.39 7.07 19.05
C SER A 255 0.84 8.25 19.83
N ALA A 256 1.03 9.50 19.38
CA ALA A 256 0.64 10.69 20.15
C ALA A 256 -0.84 10.65 20.58
N ARG A 257 -1.75 10.33 19.67
CA ARG A 257 -3.20 10.27 19.94
C ARG A 257 -3.57 9.18 20.95
N MET A 258 -2.78 8.12 21.03
CA MET A 258 -2.93 7.01 21.98
C MET A 258 -2.16 7.25 23.30
N GLY A 259 -1.76 8.49 23.56
CA GLY A 259 -0.98 8.82 24.77
C GLY A 259 0.46 8.33 24.73
N GLY A 260 1.03 8.24 23.54
CA GLY A 260 2.39 7.78 23.28
C GLY A 260 2.55 6.26 23.28
N GLU A 261 1.47 5.51 23.46
CA GLU A 261 1.50 4.05 23.60
C GLU A 261 1.79 3.36 22.26
N MET A 262 2.74 2.45 22.29
CA MET A 262 3.10 1.54 21.22
C MET A 262 2.73 0.12 21.62
N ASP A 263 2.24 -0.68 20.69
CA ASP A 263 1.96 -2.11 20.94
C ASP A 263 3.27 -2.91 21.10
N TYR A 264 3.16 -4.20 21.39
CA TYR A 264 4.32 -5.06 21.58
C TYR A 264 5.16 -5.14 20.31
N VAL A 265 6.35 -4.54 20.37
CA VAL A 265 7.31 -4.50 19.25
C VAL A 265 8.61 -5.19 19.63
N GLY A 266 9.21 -5.90 18.69
CA GLY A 266 10.54 -6.49 18.82
C GLY A 266 11.64 -5.44 18.63
N ARG A 267 12.83 -5.74 19.18
CA ARG A 267 14.00 -4.83 19.14
C ARG A 267 14.35 -4.35 17.73
N GLY A 268 14.28 -5.22 16.73
CA GLY A 268 14.66 -4.91 15.36
C GLY A 268 13.69 -3.98 14.60
N MET A 269 12.52 -3.71 15.18
CA MET A 269 11.51 -2.80 14.60
C MET A 269 11.64 -1.35 15.08
N LEU A 270 12.59 -1.08 15.99
CA LEU A 270 12.79 0.21 16.61
C LEU A 270 14.14 0.81 16.21
N ASP A 271 14.22 2.16 16.25
CA ASP A 271 15.50 2.84 16.15
C ASP A 271 16.49 2.26 17.18
N PRO A 272 17.76 1.99 16.80
CA PRO A 272 18.72 1.32 17.68
C PRO A 272 18.96 2.05 19.00
N ALA A 273 19.00 3.39 19.02
CA ALA A 273 19.18 4.18 20.24
C ALA A 273 17.95 4.11 21.14
N PHE A 274 16.76 4.20 20.53
CA PHE A 274 15.49 4.03 21.22
C PHE A 274 15.37 2.62 21.82
N ALA A 275 15.63 1.58 21.01
CA ALA A 275 15.56 0.19 21.41
C ALA A 275 16.50 -0.12 22.59
N ASN A 276 17.74 0.40 22.56
CA ASN A 276 18.69 0.20 23.63
C ASN A 276 18.19 0.73 24.98
N VAL A 277 17.56 1.88 24.99
CA VAL A 277 17.01 2.44 26.24
C VAL A 277 15.72 1.72 26.64
N ALA A 278 14.78 1.55 25.71
CA ALA A 278 13.47 0.95 25.97
C ALA A 278 13.59 -0.47 26.56
N PHE A 279 14.43 -1.33 25.96
CA PHE A 279 14.62 -2.70 26.43
C PHE A 279 15.41 -2.82 27.76
N ASN A 280 16.12 -1.77 28.17
CA ASN A 280 16.80 -1.72 29.47
C ASN A 280 15.92 -1.16 30.60
N LEU A 281 14.73 -0.63 30.30
CA LEU A 281 13.79 -0.21 31.33
C LEU A 281 13.25 -1.45 32.07
N THR A 282 13.24 -1.40 33.40
CA THR A 282 12.75 -2.49 34.29
C THR A 282 11.58 -2.06 35.13
N ASP A 283 11.39 -0.78 35.35
CA ASP A 283 10.38 -0.20 36.24
C ASP A 283 9.36 0.61 35.45
N PRO A 284 8.07 0.19 35.39
CA PRO A 284 7.03 0.92 34.70
C PRO A 284 6.74 2.31 35.28
N LYS A 285 7.15 2.60 36.47
CA LYS A 285 6.96 3.92 37.12
C LYS A 285 8.04 4.93 36.73
N LYS A 286 9.18 4.45 36.21
CA LYS A 286 10.29 5.32 35.81
C LYS A 286 10.21 5.72 34.36
N ILE A 287 10.50 7.00 34.11
CA ILE A 287 10.69 7.56 32.78
C ILE A 287 12.19 7.46 32.44
N SER A 288 12.50 7.15 31.19
CA SER A 288 13.89 7.09 30.72
C SER A 288 14.59 8.45 30.79
N LYS A 289 15.92 8.44 30.71
CA LYS A 289 16.66 9.63 30.28
C LYS A 289 16.26 9.98 28.86
N ILE A 290 16.54 11.22 28.45
CA ILE A 290 16.32 11.67 27.06
C ILE A 290 17.15 10.80 26.12
N VAL A 291 16.49 10.28 25.10
CA VAL A 291 17.09 9.46 24.04
C VAL A 291 17.08 10.28 22.75
N GLU A 292 18.22 10.36 22.09
CA GLU A 292 18.35 10.95 20.77
C GLU A 292 18.31 9.86 19.71
N SER A 293 17.41 9.99 18.76
CA SER A 293 17.25 9.11 17.61
C SER A 293 17.31 9.92 16.31
N GLU A 294 17.26 9.25 15.17
CA GLU A 294 17.16 9.95 13.89
C GLU A 294 15.86 10.78 13.73
N PHE A 295 14.83 10.47 14.51
CA PHE A 295 13.52 11.15 14.49
C PHE A 295 13.45 12.37 15.41
N GLY A 296 14.33 12.50 16.39
CA GLY A 296 14.34 13.59 17.38
C GLY A 296 14.71 13.10 18.79
N PHE A 297 14.19 13.78 19.80
CA PHE A 297 14.43 13.49 21.20
C PHE A 297 13.22 12.84 21.85
N HIS A 298 13.47 11.74 22.58
CA HIS A 298 12.41 10.95 23.20
C HIS A 298 12.61 10.85 24.71
N ILE A 299 11.50 10.71 25.44
CA ILE A 299 11.42 10.09 26.77
C ILE A 299 10.50 8.89 26.66
N ILE A 300 10.82 7.81 27.39
CA ILE A 300 10.17 6.52 27.25
C ILE A 300 9.72 6.05 28.63
N GLN A 301 8.51 5.49 28.72
CA GLN A 301 7.98 4.81 29.91
C GLN A 301 7.60 3.39 29.53
N LEU A 302 8.08 2.41 30.31
CA LEU A 302 7.73 1.01 30.16
C LEU A 302 6.26 0.80 30.55
N ILE A 303 5.54 -0.05 29.79
CA ILE A 303 4.22 -0.57 30.17
C ILE A 303 4.34 -2.05 30.56
N ASP A 304 4.87 -2.88 29.66
CA ASP A 304 5.00 -4.32 29.85
C ASP A 304 6.13 -4.92 29.00
N LYS A 305 6.61 -6.09 29.37
CA LYS A 305 7.58 -6.89 28.62
C LYS A 305 7.10 -8.32 28.48
N ARG A 306 7.18 -8.88 27.26
CA ARG A 306 6.83 -10.27 26.98
C ARG A 306 7.89 -10.91 26.10
N GLY A 307 8.74 -11.72 26.71
CA GLY A 307 9.86 -12.35 26.00
C GLY A 307 10.77 -11.30 25.33
N ASP A 308 10.89 -11.38 24.01
CA ASP A 308 11.70 -10.49 23.18
C ASP A 308 10.96 -9.22 22.69
N LYS A 309 9.72 -9.00 23.18
CA LYS A 309 8.88 -7.84 22.81
C LYS A 309 8.67 -6.92 24.00
N ILE A 310 8.56 -5.62 23.70
CA ILE A 310 8.29 -4.57 24.66
C ILE A 310 7.05 -3.78 24.27
N LYS A 311 6.24 -3.44 25.27
CA LYS A 311 5.15 -2.46 25.17
C LYS A 311 5.55 -1.24 26.01
N CYS A 312 5.61 -0.07 25.38
CA CYS A 312 6.01 1.16 26.04
C CYS A 312 5.20 2.35 25.49
N ARG A 313 5.34 3.49 26.17
CA ARG A 313 4.89 4.78 25.62
C ARG A 313 6.08 5.71 25.55
N HIS A 314 6.00 6.64 24.58
CA HIS A 314 7.02 7.64 24.41
C HIS A 314 6.43 9.02 24.10
N ILE A 315 7.21 10.05 24.34
CA ILE A 315 6.98 11.40 23.84
C ILE A 315 8.17 11.73 22.94
N LEU A 316 7.87 12.07 21.70
CA LEU A 316 8.84 12.55 20.73
C LEU A 316 8.69 14.07 20.57
N LEU A 317 9.78 14.81 20.71
CA LEU A 317 9.88 16.19 20.27
C LEU A 317 10.98 16.34 19.23
N LYS A 318 10.67 17.11 18.17
CA LYS A 318 11.59 17.38 17.06
C LYS A 318 12.11 18.81 17.17
N PRO A 319 13.43 19.02 17.27
CA PRO A 319 13.96 20.38 17.27
C PRO A 319 13.66 21.02 15.90
N GLN A 320 13.14 22.24 15.94
CA GLN A 320 12.74 22.99 14.76
C GLN A 320 13.92 23.70 14.12
N VAL A 321 13.92 23.72 12.81
CA VAL A 321 14.93 24.50 12.05
C VAL A 321 14.51 25.98 12.04
N SER A 322 15.41 26.86 12.43
CA SER A 322 15.14 28.30 12.35
C SER A 322 15.18 28.80 10.90
N GLN A 323 14.41 29.86 10.61
CA GLN A 323 14.41 30.45 9.27
C GLN A 323 15.81 30.92 8.87
N ASP A 324 16.60 31.51 9.80
CA ASP A 324 18.00 31.90 9.56
C ASP A 324 18.89 30.74 9.13
N ALA A 325 18.67 29.52 9.70
CA ALA A 325 19.41 28.34 9.29
C ALA A 325 19.01 27.86 7.87
N VAL A 326 17.73 27.99 7.53
CA VAL A 326 17.23 27.71 6.17
C VAL A 326 17.84 28.71 5.17
N ASP A 327 17.79 30.00 5.49
CA ASP A 327 18.32 31.06 4.61
C ASP A 327 19.84 30.89 4.36
N LYS A 328 20.61 30.52 5.39
CA LYS A 328 22.04 30.20 5.26
C LYS A 328 22.28 28.96 4.37
N ALA A 329 21.44 27.94 4.50
CA ALA A 329 21.56 26.74 3.67
C ALA A 329 21.19 27.04 2.20
N ILE A 330 20.17 27.87 1.97
CA ILE A 330 19.79 28.35 0.63
C ILE A 330 20.93 29.17 0.02
N ALA A 331 21.46 30.14 0.74
CA ALA A 331 22.56 30.99 0.25
C ALA A 331 23.80 30.17 -0.11
N ARG A 332 24.11 29.13 0.69
CA ARG A 332 25.20 28.21 0.39
C ARG A 332 24.95 27.44 -0.90
N LEU A 333 23.73 26.88 -1.08
CA LEU A 333 23.36 26.15 -2.29
C LEU A 333 23.35 27.05 -3.52
N ASP A 334 22.94 28.30 -3.37
CA ASP A 334 22.95 29.28 -4.46
C ASP A 334 24.37 29.55 -4.93
N SER A 335 25.30 29.80 -3.99
CA SER A 335 26.73 29.92 -4.31
C SER A 335 27.31 28.69 -5.00
N ILE A 336 26.95 27.48 -4.56
CA ILE A 336 27.37 26.23 -5.21
C ILE A 336 26.77 26.14 -6.62
N GLY A 337 25.50 26.48 -6.78
CA GLY A 337 24.83 26.52 -8.07
C GLY A 337 25.49 27.49 -9.06
N ASP A 338 25.90 28.67 -8.60
CA ASP A 338 26.64 29.65 -9.40
C ASP A 338 28.01 29.14 -9.82
N ASP A 339 28.74 28.51 -8.92
CA ASP A 339 30.03 27.91 -9.22
C ASP A 339 29.94 26.78 -10.26
N ILE A 340 28.86 25.96 -10.19
CA ILE A 340 28.61 24.93 -11.20
C ILE A 340 28.23 25.57 -12.54
N ARG A 341 27.39 26.61 -12.55
CA ARG A 341 27.01 27.37 -13.77
C ARG A 341 28.23 28.04 -14.39
N ALA A 342 29.14 28.51 -13.56
CA ALA A 342 30.44 29.05 -13.99
C ALA A 342 31.45 27.97 -14.42
N LYS A 343 31.10 26.67 -14.38
CA LYS A 343 31.91 25.52 -14.75
C LYS A 343 33.23 25.39 -13.94
N LYS A 344 33.21 25.82 -12.66
CA LYS A 344 34.36 25.60 -11.77
C LYS A 344 34.53 24.11 -11.39
N PHE A 345 33.40 23.41 -11.28
CA PHE A 345 33.32 21.97 -11.07
C PHE A 345 31.94 21.45 -11.59
N SER A 346 31.79 20.14 -11.72
CA SER A 346 30.57 19.54 -12.20
C SER A 346 29.53 19.43 -11.08
N PHE A 347 28.23 19.23 -11.43
CA PHE A 347 27.16 18.98 -10.45
C PHE A 347 27.44 17.68 -9.70
N GLU A 348 27.88 16.66 -10.42
CA GLU A 348 28.20 15.32 -9.91
C GLU A 348 29.36 15.36 -8.89
N ASP A 349 30.39 16.18 -9.14
CA ASP A 349 31.51 16.38 -8.19
C ASP A 349 31.02 17.11 -6.95
N ALA A 350 30.23 18.17 -7.13
CA ALA A 350 29.61 18.91 -6.02
C ALA A 350 28.71 18.01 -5.18
N ALA A 351 27.84 17.22 -5.80
CA ALA A 351 26.95 16.31 -5.10
C ALA A 351 27.73 15.25 -4.30
N THR A 352 28.80 14.71 -4.87
CA THR A 352 29.65 13.70 -4.20
C THR A 352 30.35 14.23 -2.94
N VAL A 353 30.75 15.50 -2.95
CA VAL A 353 31.55 16.09 -1.85
C VAL A 353 30.69 16.88 -0.88
N LEU A 354 29.70 17.62 -1.36
CA LEU A 354 29.01 18.66 -0.59
C LEU A 354 27.57 18.28 -0.18
N SER A 355 26.98 17.24 -0.80
CA SER A 355 25.61 16.83 -0.47
C SER A 355 25.55 16.16 0.90
N ASP A 356 24.52 16.52 1.70
CA ASP A 356 24.27 15.90 3.01
C ASP A 356 23.47 14.59 2.89
N ASP A 357 22.76 14.36 1.79
CA ASP A 357 22.05 13.10 1.55
C ASP A 357 23.02 11.99 1.11
N LYS A 358 23.15 10.97 1.95
CA LYS A 358 24.14 9.90 1.76
C LYS A 358 23.82 9.03 0.53
N ASP A 359 22.54 8.81 0.25
CA ASP A 359 22.11 7.88 -0.79
C ASP A 359 22.37 8.45 -2.19
N THR A 360 21.95 9.69 -2.43
CA THR A 360 22.23 10.37 -3.70
C THR A 360 23.69 10.78 -3.83
N ARG A 361 24.36 11.17 -2.71
CA ARG A 361 25.78 11.48 -2.69
C ARG A 361 26.63 10.31 -3.21
N SER A 362 26.35 9.08 -2.76
CA SER A 362 27.07 7.88 -3.22
C SER A 362 26.84 7.58 -4.71
N ASN A 363 25.78 8.12 -5.29
CA ASN A 363 25.39 7.98 -6.70
C ASN A 363 25.60 9.28 -7.49
N LYS A 364 26.58 10.12 -7.10
CA LYS A 364 26.93 11.37 -7.77
C LYS A 364 25.76 12.36 -7.93
N GLY A 365 24.84 12.35 -6.98
CA GLY A 365 23.62 13.15 -7.00
C GLY A 365 22.44 12.52 -7.73
N LEU A 366 22.63 11.47 -8.52
CA LEU A 366 21.56 10.85 -9.29
C LEU A 366 20.52 10.19 -8.37
N MET A 367 19.29 10.62 -8.49
CA MET A 367 18.16 10.05 -7.76
C MET A 367 17.84 8.64 -8.26
N ALA A 368 17.35 7.80 -7.37
CA ALA A 368 16.98 6.42 -7.67
C ALA A 368 15.52 6.15 -7.33
N ASN A 369 14.85 5.46 -8.22
CA ASN A 369 13.50 4.94 -8.08
C ASN A 369 13.53 3.41 -8.11
N TYR A 370 12.42 2.79 -7.71
CA TYR A 370 12.26 1.34 -7.77
C TYR A 370 11.04 1.01 -8.61
N THR A 371 11.21 0.12 -9.58
CA THR A 371 10.09 -0.41 -10.36
C THR A 371 9.22 -1.31 -9.49
N GLN A 372 7.99 -1.61 -9.92
CA GLN A 372 7.10 -2.57 -9.24
C GLN A 372 7.74 -3.96 -9.04
N GLY A 373 8.72 -4.33 -9.86
CA GLY A 373 9.51 -5.56 -9.71
C GLY A 373 10.73 -5.42 -8.79
N GLY A 374 10.88 -4.31 -8.06
CA GLY A 374 11.99 -4.06 -7.14
C GLY A 374 13.33 -3.69 -7.81
N SER A 375 13.38 -3.56 -9.13
CA SER A 375 14.58 -3.15 -9.85
C SER A 375 14.85 -1.66 -9.68
N ARG A 376 16.09 -1.30 -9.37
CA ARG A 376 16.51 0.09 -9.26
C ARG A 376 16.64 0.75 -10.63
N THR A 377 16.08 1.96 -10.78
CA THR A 377 16.16 2.79 -11.99
C THR A 377 16.43 4.24 -11.63
N SER A 378 16.96 5.02 -12.57
CA SER A 378 17.10 6.49 -12.45
C SER A 378 15.89 7.24 -13.04
N ARG A 379 14.95 6.53 -13.66
CA ARG A 379 13.81 7.13 -14.33
C ARG A 379 12.65 7.30 -13.35
N PHE A 380 12.05 8.47 -13.36
CA PHE A 380 10.89 8.83 -12.59
C PHE A 380 9.77 9.32 -13.51
N GLN A 381 8.55 8.87 -13.26
CA GLN A 381 7.39 9.63 -13.68
C GLN A 381 7.23 10.83 -12.75
N MET A 382 6.64 11.92 -13.22
CA MET A 382 6.48 13.13 -12.41
C MET A 382 5.77 12.90 -11.07
N LYS A 383 4.83 11.96 -11.03
CA LYS A 383 4.09 11.57 -9.82
C LYS A 383 4.91 10.81 -8.77
N ASP A 384 6.03 10.19 -9.18
CA ASP A 384 6.89 9.36 -8.32
C ASP A 384 8.00 10.19 -7.67
N LEU A 385 8.15 11.46 -8.06
CA LEU A 385 9.09 12.39 -7.47
C LEU A 385 8.52 13.06 -6.22
N PRO A 386 9.37 13.49 -5.26
CA PRO A 386 8.95 14.42 -4.22
C PRO A 386 8.29 15.66 -4.84
N THR A 387 7.20 16.12 -4.23
CA THR A 387 6.35 17.18 -4.80
C THR A 387 7.14 18.46 -5.15
N GLU A 388 8.06 18.86 -4.28
CA GLU A 388 8.87 20.05 -4.49
C GLU A 388 9.85 19.89 -5.63
N VAL A 389 10.45 18.70 -5.78
CA VAL A 389 11.33 18.37 -6.91
C VAL A 389 10.53 18.39 -8.22
N ALA A 390 9.39 17.68 -8.25
CA ALA A 390 8.52 17.64 -9.43
C ALA A 390 8.10 19.04 -9.87
N ARG A 391 7.66 19.89 -8.94
CA ARG A 391 7.30 21.29 -9.22
C ARG A 391 8.46 22.11 -9.76
N THR A 392 9.66 21.92 -9.20
CA THR A 392 10.85 22.65 -9.61
C THR A 392 11.27 22.29 -11.03
N ILE A 393 11.31 20.99 -11.35
CA ILE A 393 11.78 20.56 -12.67
C ILE A 393 10.74 20.73 -13.79
N ASP A 394 9.46 20.95 -13.47
CA ASP A 394 8.36 21.01 -14.45
C ASP A 394 8.66 22.01 -15.59
N THR A 395 9.20 23.17 -15.24
CA THR A 395 9.55 24.25 -16.20
C THR A 395 11.00 24.24 -16.67
N MET A 396 11.85 23.36 -16.13
CA MET A 396 13.29 23.34 -16.41
C MET A 396 13.59 22.68 -17.77
N LYS A 397 14.65 23.14 -18.41
CA LYS A 397 15.25 22.51 -19.59
C LYS A 397 16.28 21.46 -19.20
N VAL A 398 16.49 20.48 -20.08
CA VAL A 398 17.54 19.48 -19.89
C VAL A 398 18.91 20.16 -19.77
N GLY A 399 19.69 19.79 -18.76
CA GLY A 399 20.97 20.38 -18.41
C GLY A 399 20.89 21.60 -17.48
N GLU A 400 19.69 22.13 -17.22
CA GLU A 400 19.49 23.28 -16.34
C GLU A 400 19.61 22.90 -14.87
N ILE A 401 20.10 23.85 -14.06
CA ILE A 401 20.23 23.73 -12.60
C ILE A 401 19.22 24.71 -11.96
N SER A 402 18.42 24.20 -11.06
CA SER A 402 17.40 25.00 -10.37
C SER A 402 18.01 26.11 -9.47
N SER A 403 17.18 27.06 -9.09
CA SER A 403 17.40 27.82 -7.87
C SER A 403 17.22 26.93 -6.63
N PRO A 404 17.84 27.26 -5.48
CA PRO A 404 17.64 26.52 -4.24
C PRO A 404 16.17 26.56 -3.79
N PHE A 405 15.67 25.44 -3.27
CA PHE A 405 14.34 25.34 -2.69
C PHE A 405 14.37 24.47 -1.42
N THR A 406 13.32 24.58 -0.63
CA THR A 406 13.13 23.75 0.58
C THR A 406 12.21 22.59 0.29
N MET A 407 12.51 21.43 0.89
CA MET A 407 11.70 20.23 0.82
C MET A 407 11.74 19.47 2.15
N ILE A 408 10.84 18.53 2.33
CA ILE A 408 10.89 17.55 3.43
C ILE A 408 11.43 16.25 2.88
N ASN A 409 12.52 15.75 3.47
CA ASN A 409 13.10 14.47 3.05
C ASN A 409 12.28 13.28 3.57
N SER A 410 12.64 12.06 3.13
CA SER A 410 11.99 10.79 3.53
C SER A 410 11.96 10.54 5.05
N LYS A 411 12.81 11.25 5.82
CA LYS A 411 12.88 11.18 7.29
C LYS A 411 12.07 12.29 7.99
N GLY A 412 11.29 13.05 7.23
CA GLY A 412 10.46 14.14 7.76
C GLY A 412 11.26 15.37 8.19
N LYS A 413 12.52 15.53 7.74
CA LYS A 413 13.38 16.68 8.09
C LYS A 413 13.37 17.71 6.97
N THR A 414 13.34 18.99 7.35
CA THR A 414 13.52 20.12 6.43
C THR A 414 14.91 20.07 5.83
N THR A 415 14.99 20.11 4.51
CA THR A 415 16.23 20.06 3.73
C THR A 415 16.14 21.09 2.61
N CYS A 416 17.23 21.79 2.32
CA CYS A 416 17.34 22.64 1.14
C CYS A 416 18.02 21.85 0.02
N ALA A 417 17.60 22.07 -1.21
CA ALA A 417 18.12 21.35 -2.37
C ALA A 417 18.25 22.24 -3.59
N ILE A 418 19.18 21.88 -4.48
CA ILE A 418 19.20 22.24 -5.90
C ILE A 418 19.14 20.95 -6.72
N VAL A 419 18.52 21.03 -7.88
CA VAL A 419 18.39 19.88 -8.79
C VAL A 419 18.91 20.24 -10.18
N LYS A 420 19.41 19.24 -10.89
CA LYS A 420 19.78 19.33 -12.30
C LYS A 420 18.95 18.33 -13.09
N LEU A 421 18.26 18.80 -14.12
CA LEU A 421 17.49 17.94 -15.00
C LEU A 421 18.42 17.31 -16.02
N ILE A 422 18.65 15.99 -15.92
CA ILE A 422 19.59 15.25 -16.79
C ILE A 422 18.93 14.85 -18.10
N LYS A 423 17.69 14.34 -17.98
CA LYS A 423 16.94 13.86 -19.13
C LYS A 423 15.44 14.10 -18.93
N ARG A 424 14.77 14.40 -20.02
CA ARG A 424 13.30 14.45 -20.09
C ARG A 424 12.87 13.75 -21.37
N VAL A 425 11.98 12.79 -21.21
CA VAL A 425 11.26 12.16 -22.29
C VAL A 425 9.81 12.58 -22.14
N GLU A 426 9.32 13.41 -23.06
CA GLU A 426 7.96 13.91 -23.01
C GLU A 426 6.97 12.76 -23.17
N GLY A 427 5.79 12.91 -22.50
CA GLY A 427 4.73 11.92 -22.61
C GLY A 427 4.28 11.74 -24.06
N HIS A 428 4.26 10.50 -24.51
CA HIS A 428 3.98 10.18 -25.91
C HIS A 428 3.22 8.86 -26.06
N ARG A 429 2.67 8.60 -27.21
CA ARG A 429 2.16 7.27 -27.57
C ARG A 429 3.35 6.34 -27.79
N ALA A 430 3.30 5.17 -27.18
CA ALA A 430 4.38 4.19 -27.24
C ALA A 430 4.79 3.88 -28.68
N THR A 431 6.09 3.82 -28.90
CA THR A 431 6.68 3.44 -30.20
C THR A 431 7.44 2.11 -30.07
N ILE A 432 7.47 1.35 -31.17
CA ILE A 432 8.17 0.05 -31.15
C ILE A 432 9.69 0.23 -30.96
N THR A 433 10.21 1.37 -31.36
CA THR A 433 11.65 1.65 -31.30
C THR A 433 12.13 2.07 -29.90
N GLU A 434 11.29 2.79 -29.16
CA GLU A 434 11.66 3.37 -27.86
C GLU A 434 11.02 2.63 -26.69
N ASP A 435 9.77 2.15 -26.88
CA ASP A 435 8.93 1.60 -25.81
C ASP A 435 8.58 0.13 -26.02
N PHE A 436 9.46 -0.61 -26.70
CA PHE A 436 9.20 -2.00 -27.05
C PHE A 436 8.75 -2.86 -25.86
N GLN A 437 9.34 -2.65 -24.66
CA GLN A 437 8.97 -3.44 -23.49
C GLN A 437 7.54 -3.15 -23.03
N VAL A 438 7.11 -1.89 -22.97
CA VAL A 438 5.75 -1.50 -22.65
C VAL A 438 4.74 -2.14 -23.61
N MET A 439 5.04 -2.06 -24.91
CA MET A 439 4.20 -2.64 -25.93
C MET A 439 4.17 -4.17 -25.87
N LYS A 440 5.31 -4.81 -25.60
CA LYS A 440 5.42 -6.26 -25.39
C LYS A 440 4.60 -6.72 -24.19
N ASP A 441 4.64 -5.99 -23.09
CA ASP A 441 3.91 -6.34 -21.87
C ASP A 441 2.39 -6.27 -22.09
N VAL A 442 1.90 -5.31 -22.87
CA VAL A 442 0.49 -5.24 -23.26
C VAL A 442 0.08 -6.47 -24.08
N VAL A 443 0.89 -6.85 -25.07
CA VAL A 443 0.59 -8.04 -25.90
C VAL A 443 0.68 -9.32 -25.06
N LEU A 444 1.68 -9.42 -24.20
CA LEU A 444 1.86 -10.56 -23.30
C LEU A 444 0.67 -10.71 -22.34
N ALA A 445 0.21 -9.61 -21.74
CA ALA A 445 -0.98 -9.61 -20.88
C ALA A 445 -2.22 -10.10 -21.64
N LYS A 446 -2.39 -9.65 -22.87
CA LYS A 446 -3.52 -10.07 -23.71
C LYS A 446 -3.45 -11.55 -24.12
N GLU A 447 -2.27 -12.05 -24.48
CA GLU A 447 -2.09 -13.47 -24.79
C GLU A 447 -2.33 -14.36 -23.55
N ARG A 448 -1.89 -13.91 -22.38
CA ARG A 448 -2.17 -14.59 -21.11
C ARG A 448 -3.67 -14.60 -20.78
N GLU A 449 -4.35 -13.47 -20.91
CA GLU A 449 -5.80 -13.35 -20.72
C GLU A 449 -6.55 -14.29 -21.67
N LYS A 450 -6.18 -14.28 -22.94
CA LYS A 450 -6.77 -15.18 -23.96
C LYS A 450 -6.55 -16.65 -23.59
N THR A 451 -5.35 -17.02 -23.18
CA THR A 451 -5.03 -18.39 -22.81
C THR A 451 -5.85 -18.83 -21.59
N LEU A 452 -5.98 -17.99 -20.59
CA LEU A 452 -6.82 -18.27 -19.42
C LEU A 452 -8.28 -18.40 -19.81
N HIS A 453 -8.79 -17.52 -20.65
CA HIS A 453 -10.16 -17.58 -21.16
C HIS A 453 -10.42 -18.89 -21.92
N ASP A 454 -9.54 -19.23 -22.88
CA ASP A 454 -9.67 -20.46 -23.68
C ASP A 454 -9.58 -21.70 -22.80
N TRP A 455 -8.69 -21.70 -21.80
CA TRP A 455 -8.57 -22.76 -20.83
C TRP A 455 -9.87 -22.93 -19.99
N VAL A 456 -10.45 -21.83 -19.50
CA VAL A 456 -11.71 -21.86 -18.75
C VAL A 456 -12.83 -22.45 -19.59
N VAL A 457 -12.99 -22.01 -20.84
CA VAL A 457 -14.03 -22.52 -21.76
C VAL A 457 -13.85 -24.02 -22.01
N ASP A 458 -12.61 -24.50 -22.22
CA ASP A 458 -12.32 -25.92 -22.40
C ASP A 458 -12.59 -26.72 -21.09
N LYS A 459 -12.20 -26.17 -19.94
CA LYS A 459 -12.40 -26.80 -18.65
C LYS A 459 -13.88 -26.93 -18.28
N ILE A 460 -14.70 -25.92 -18.55
CA ILE A 460 -16.17 -25.97 -18.37
C ILE A 460 -16.77 -27.12 -19.18
N LYS A 461 -16.35 -27.30 -20.43
CA LYS A 461 -16.88 -28.38 -21.29
C LYS A 461 -16.57 -29.78 -20.75
N ARG A 462 -15.42 -29.97 -20.10
CA ARG A 462 -14.94 -31.26 -19.60
C ARG A 462 -15.35 -31.52 -18.14
N THR A 463 -15.78 -30.52 -17.41
CA THR A 463 -16.16 -30.64 -16.01
C THR A 463 -17.67 -30.92 -15.92
N TYR A 464 -18.07 -31.76 -14.96
CA TYR A 464 -19.47 -31.92 -14.64
C TYR A 464 -20.03 -30.59 -14.11
N VAL A 465 -21.07 -30.11 -14.71
CA VAL A 465 -21.76 -28.89 -14.30
C VAL A 465 -23.24 -29.14 -14.24
N ARG A 466 -23.86 -28.86 -13.10
CA ARG A 466 -25.32 -28.86 -12.90
C ARG A 466 -25.71 -27.53 -12.27
N MET A 467 -26.68 -26.84 -12.86
CA MET A 467 -27.20 -25.60 -12.32
C MET A 467 -28.72 -25.67 -12.16
N ASN A 468 -29.25 -24.85 -11.27
CA ASN A 468 -30.69 -24.67 -11.13
C ASN A 468 -31.25 -23.98 -12.38
N ASP A 469 -32.49 -24.36 -12.77
CA ASP A 469 -33.15 -23.91 -13.99
C ASP A 469 -33.28 -22.37 -14.09
N ARG A 470 -33.38 -21.66 -12.96
CA ARG A 470 -33.45 -20.21 -12.91
C ARG A 470 -32.24 -19.48 -13.52
N TYR A 471 -31.10 -20.14 -13.64
CA TYR A 471 -29.88 -19.57 -14.23
C TYR A 471 -29.72 -19.85 -15.73
N LYS A 472 -30.63 -20.61 -16.34
CA LYS A 472 -30.54 -20.96 -17.76
C LYS A 472 -30.68 -19.77 -18.72
N ASP A 473 -31.36 -18.71 -18.27
CA ASP A 473 -31.54 -17.49 -19.05
C ASP A 473 -30.43 -16.45 -18.84
N CYS A 474 -29.44 -16.78 -17.99
CA CYS A 474 -28.31 -15.91 -17.70
C CYS A 474 -27.37 -15.74 -18.90
N LYS A 475 -26.87 -14.51 -19.08
CA LYS A 475 -25.81 -14.20 -20.03
C LYS A 475 -24.47 -14.28 -19.31
N PHE A 476 -23.87 -15.46 -19.31
CA PHE A 476 -22.59 -15.71 -18.70
C PHE A 476 -21.43 -15.12 -19.53
N GLU A 477 -20.33 -14.79 -18.84
CA GLU A 477 -19.09 -14.34 -19.47
C GLU A 477 -18.42 -15.48 -20.25
N TYR A 478 -18.46 -16.68 -19.70
CA TYR A 478 -17.89 -17.88 -20.34
C TYR A 478 -18.98 -18.77 -20.91
N GLN A 479 -18.69 -19.29 -22.10
CA GLN A 479 -19.63 -20.20 -22.77
C GLN A 479 -19.47 -21.64 -22.27
N GLY A 480 -20.57 -22.39 -22.30
CA GLY A 480 -20.57 -23.84 -22.01
C GLY A 480 -21.08 -24.23 -20.63
N TRP A 481 -21.53 -23.30 -19.82
CA TRP A 481 -22.18 -23.59 -18.54
C TRP A 481 -23.52 -24.30 -18.69
N ILE A 482 -24.29 -23.91 -19.70
CA ILE A 482 -25.58 -24.53 -20.05
C ILE A 482 -25.29 -25.69 -20.99
N LYS A 483 -25.57 -26.92 -20.51
CA LYS A 483 -25.39 -28.18 -21.26
C LYS A 483 -26.75 -28.74 -21.69
#